data_ddc742d12db6269fec766508a2749bc2
#
_entry.id   ddc742d12db6269fec766508a2749bc2
#
_cell.length_a   1.000
_cell.length_b   1.000
_cell.length_c   1.000
_cell.angle_alpha   90.00
_cell.angle_beta   90.00
_cell.angle_gamma   90.00
#
_symmetry.space_group_name_H-M   'P 1'
#
loop_
_entity.id
_entity.type
_entity.pdbx_description
1 polymer ?
#
loop_
_entity_poly.entity_id
_entity_poly.type
_entity_poly.pdbx_seq_one_letter_code
_entity_poly.pdbx_strand_id
1 'polypeptide(L)'
;KSYSIILSRLLVNGKEVLPGDETGILEQSICHTPKISLKSDQSMFSLEYATSNFIPANRDEIVYRLEGFSDEWNHTYRQQTLITYTNLNPGKYTLIIKSQRDGIEEARLQILVLPSWYETWWAYLIYTVITISLFWFLIQNYNSRIKLRESLKYEKKHIEDLEALNQSKLRFFTNISHEFRTPLTLIVGQVETLLQVQTFTPNISVSYTHLTL
;
A
#
# COMPACT_ATOMS: atom_id res chain seq x y z
N LYS A 1 -20.74 62.69 11.00
CA LYS A 1 -19.96 61.91 11.93
C LYS A 1 -19.66 60.59 11.26
N SER A 2 -18.35 60.30 11.05
CA SER A 2 -17.89 59.06 10.49
C SER A 2 -18.07 57.93 11.52
N TYR A 3 -18.72 56.87 11.14
CA TYR A 3 -18.83 55.65 11.95
C TYR A 3 -17.80 54.65 11.47
N SER A 4 -17.26 53.83 12.37
CA SER A 4 -16.34 52.79 12.02
C SER A 4 -16.94 51.41 12.28
N ILE A 5 -16.61 50.45 11.45
CA ILE A 5 -16.88 49.02 11.66
C ILE A 5 -15.70 48.44 12.37
N ILE A 6 -15.94 47.84 13.54
CA ILE A 6 -14.86 47.27 14.38
C ILE A 6 -15.10 45.76 14.49
N LEU A 7 -14.06 44.99 14.25
CA LEU A 7 -14.07 43.54 14.48
C LEU A 7 -13.94 43.29 15.98
N SER A 8 -14.92 42.63 16.59
CA SER A 8 -15.00 42.48 18.05
C SER A 8 -14.54 41.14 18.55
N ARG A 9 -14.85 40.07 17.82
CA ARG A 9 -14.60 38.72 18.27
C ARG A 9 -14.35 37.79 17.09
N LEU A 10 -13.37 36.86 17.25
CA LEU A 10 -13.09 35.80 16.32
C LEU A 10 -13.37 34.46 17.00
N LEU A 11 -14.14 33.59 16.32
CA LEU A 11 -14.33 32.21 16.72
C LEU A 11 -13.78 31.31 15.62
N VAL A 12 -13.06 30.27 16.00
CA VAL A 12 -12.55 29.23 15.09
C VAL A 12 -13.06 27.88 15.57
N ASN A 13 -13.71 27.13 14.68
CA ASN A 13 -14.39 25.88 15.03
C ASN A 13 -15.35 26.03 16.22
N GLY A 14 -16.05 27.18 16.31
CA GLY A 14 -17.00 27.48 17.36
C GLY A 14 -16.39 27.89 18.73
N LYS A 15 -15.06 27.95 18.83
CA LYS A 15 -14.36 28.40 20.03
C LYS A 15 -13.82 29.82 19.84
N GLU A 16 -13.99 30.66 20.86
CA GLU A 16 -13.45 32.02 20.84
C GLU A 16 -11.91 31.98 20.89
N VAL A 17 -11.27 32.76 20.02
CA VAL A 17 -9.82 32.91 19.96
C VAL A 17 -9.43 34.18 20.66
N LEU A 18 -8.60 34.07 21.69
CA LEU A 18 -8.08 35.18 22.47
C LEU A 18 -6.64 35.54 22.05
N PRO A 19 -6.25 36.80 22.19
CA PRO A 19 -4.86 37.21 21.94
C PRO A 19 -3.87 36.43 22.82
N GLY A 20 -2.87 35.82 22.20
CA GLY A 20 -1.82 35.08 22.92
C GLY A 20 -2.25 33.69 23.42
N ASP A 21 -3.38 33.14 22.94
CA ASP A 21 -3.82 31.80 23.29
C ASP A 21 -2.93 30.72 22.61
N GLU A 22 -3.17 29.45 22.96
CA GLU A 22 -2.42 28.29 22.41
C GLU A 22 -2.62 28.11 20.90
N THR A 23 -3.63 28.72 20.30
CA THR A 23 -3.89 28.60 18.86
C THR A 23 -2.87 29.39 18.03
N GLY A 24 -2.29 30.45 18.61
CA GLY A 24 -1.34 31.34 17.95
C GLY A 24 -1.92 32.12 16.75
N ILE A 25 -3.25 32.17 16.63
CA ILE A 25 -3.94 32.84 15.50
C ILE A 25 -3.91 34.35 15.68
N LEU A 26 -4.08 34.83 16.91
CA LEU A 26 -4.10 36.24 17.26
C LEU A 26 -2.95 36.58 18.20
N GLU A 27 -2.07 37.48 17.74
CA GLU A 27 -1.04 38.11 18.61
C GLU A 27 -1.62 39.28 19.38
N GLN A 28 -2.58 39.96 18.78
CA GLN A 28 -3.27 41.13 19.32
C GLN A 28 -4.77 40.98 19.17
N SER A 29 -5.55 41.90 19.75
CA SER A 29 -6.99 41.93 19.52
C SER A 29 -7.32 41.98 18.05
N ILE A 30 -8.39 41.27 17.66
CA ILE A 30 -8.80 41.17 16.24
C ILE A 30 -9.03 42.52 15.56
N CYS A 31 -9.42 43.53 16.33
CA CYS A 31 -9.61 44.88 15.81
C CYS A 31 -8.32 45.57 15.32
N HIS A 32 -7.17 45.13 15.76
CA HIS A 32 -5.86 45.63 15.35
C HIS A 32 -5.08 44.64 14.46
N THR A 33 -5.65 43.49 14.18
CA THR A 33 -5.01 42.43 13.43
C THR A 33 -5.46 42.49 11.97
N PRO A 34 -4.58 42.89 11.01
CA PRO A 34 -4.95 43.01 9.62
C PRO A 34 -4.97 41.64 8.89
N LYS A 35 -4.30 40.63 9.47
CA LYS A 35 -4.12 39.31 8.87
C LYS A 35 -4.18 38.23 9.91
N ILE A 36 -4.90 37.14 9.60
CA ILE A 36 -4.92 35.91 10.39
C ILE A 36 -4.48 34.73 9.54
N SER A 37 -3.91 33.70 10.18
CA SER A 37 -3.51 32.46 9.52
C SER A 37 -4.25 31.30 10.19
N LEU A 38 -5.03 30.57 9.39
CA LEU A 38 -5.78 29.39 9.82
C LEU A 38 -5.09 28.14 9.30
N LYS A 39 -5.06 27.08 10.12
CA LYS A 39 -4.62 25.76 9.69
C LYS A 39 -5.74 25.08 8.91
N SER A 40 -5.43 24.06 8.16
CA SER A 40 -6.39 23.30 7.36
C SER A 40 -7.54 22.69 8.19
N ASP A 41 -7.28 22.30 9.43
CA ASP A 41 -8.28 21.80 10.39
C ASP A 41 -9.13 22.89 11.02
N GLN A 42 -8.80 24.16 10.76
CA GLN A 42 -9.47 25.37 11.22
C GLN A 42 -10.27 26.06 10.10
N SER A 43 -10.83 25.30 9.20
CA SER A 43 -11.51 25.78 7.98
C SER A 43 -12.88 26.44 8.23
N MET A 44 -13.36 26.47 9.47
CA MET A 44 -14.57 27.15 9.90
C MET A 44 -14.20 28.32 10.82
N PHE A 45 -14.56 29.52 10.42
CA PHE A 45 -14.42 30.69 11.30
C PHE A 45 -15.69 31.51 11.32
N SER A 46 -15.92 32.17 12.45
CA SER A 46 -16.96 33.15 12.63
C SER A 46 -16.39 34.45 13.16
N LEU A 47 -16.75 35.54 12.56
CA LEU A 47 -16.31 36.88 12.92
C LEU A 47 -17.49 37.71 13.37
N GLU A 48 -17.38 38.25 14.57
CA GLU A 48 -18.35 39.21 15.08
C GLU A 48 -17.86 40.63 14.85
N TYR A 49 -18.72 41.47 14.34
CA TYR A 49 -18.43 42.88 14.14
C TYR A 49 -19.37 43.75 14.97
N ALA A 50 -18.88 44.91 15.35
CA ALA A 50 -19.65 45.96 16.02
C ALA A 50 -19.58 47.26 15.21
N THR A 51 -20.64 48.03 15.23
CA THR A 51 -20.64 49.36 14.63
C THR A 51 -20.63 50.39 15.74
N SER A 52 -19.87 51.46 15.61
CA SER A 52 -19.83 52.56 16.57
C SER A 52 -21.10 53.44 16.54
N ASN A 53 -22.10 53.03 15.77
CA ASN A 53 -23.39 53.73 15.69
C ASN A 53 -24.39 53.21 16.75
N PHE A 54 -24.54 53.92 17.84
CA PHE A 54 -25.45 53.59 18.96
C PHE A 54 -26.90 54.08 18.73
N ILE A 55 -27.22 54.71 17.60
CA ILE A 55 -28.55 55.23 17.34
C ILE A 55 -29.44 54.14 16.72
N PRO A 56 -30.47 53.60 17.41
CA PRO A 56 -31.27 52.48 16.90
C PRO A 56 -32.03 52.79 15.58
N ALA A 57 -32.35 54.08 15.37
CA ALA A 57 -33.07 54.52 14.17
C ALA A 57 -32.19 54.56 12.91
N ASN A 58 -30.86 54.54 13.05
CA ASN A 58 -29.88 54.61 11.95
C ASN A 58 -29.07 53.32 11.81
N ARG A 59 -29.67 52.15 12.05
CA ARG A 59 -28.99 50.90 11.78
C ARG A 59 -28.76 50.77 10.30
N ASP A 60 -27.48 50.88 9.94
CA ASP A 60 -27.05 50.77 8.57
C ASP A 60 -27.10 49.31 8.11
N GLU A 61 -27.46 49.11 6.88
CA GLU A 61 -27.40 47.81 6.24
C GLU A 61 -25.90 47.51 5.95
N ILE A 62 -25.39 46.50 6.62
CA ILE A 62 -23.99 46.04 6.45
C ILE A 62 -23.98 44.96 5.41
N VAL A 63 -23.07 45.09 4.47
CA VAL A 63 -22.79 44.08 3.46
C VAL A 63 -21.36 43.58 3.62
N TYR A 64 -21.18 42.31 3.37
CA TYR A 64 -19.87 41.69 3.48
C TYR A 64 -19.62 40.75 2.29
N ARG A 65 -18.35 40.58 1.97
CA ARG A 65 -17.86 39.69 0.90
C ARG A 65 -16.56 39.07 1.31
N LEU A 66 -16.35 37.80 0.98
CA LEU A 66 -15.08 37.12 1.13
C LEU A 66 -14.45 36.96 -0.26
N GLU A 67 -13.58 37.88 -0.63
CA GLU A 67 -12.82 37.80 -1.88
C GLU A 67 -11.95 36.54 -1.90
N GLY A 68 -11.93 35.84 -3.03
CA GLY A 68 -11.29 34.54 -3.19
C GLY A 68 -12.22 33.35 -2.89
N PHE A 69 -13.39 33.58 -2.25
CA PHE A 69 -14.42 32.57 -2.05
C PHE A 69 -15.65 32.82 -2.91
N SER A 70 -16.17 34.06 -2.88
CA SER A 70 -17.31 34.50 -3.69
C SER A 70 -17.21 36.00 -3.98
N ASP A 71 -17.60 36.40 -5.19
CA ASP A 71 -17.66 37.81 -5.60
C ASP A 71 -19.00 38.46 -5.23
N GLU A 72 -19.96 37.68 -4.71
CA GLU A 72 -21.27 38.20 -4.34
C GLU A 72 -21.24 38.89 -2.97
N TRP A 73 -22.01 40.01 -2.87
CA TRP A 73 -22.20 40.69 -1.61
C TRP A 73 -23.35 40.05 -0.82
N ASN A 74 -23.04 39.65 0.40
CA ASN A 74 -24.03 39.13 1.36
C ASN A 74 -24.54 40.28 2.22
N HIS A 75 -25.81 40.26 2.50
CA HIS A 75 -26.46 41.24 3.37
C HIS A 75 -26.65 40.68 4.78
N THR A 76 -26.32 41.47 5.79
CA THR A 76 -26.61 41.08 7.17
C THR A 76 -28.03 41.53 7.55
N TYR A 77 -28.77 40.60 8.12
CA TYR A 77 -30.08 40.96 8.69
C TYR A 77 -29.91 41.75 9.99
N ARG A 78 -30.87 42.62 10.29
CA ARG A 78 -30.84 43.66 11.35
C ARG A 78 -30.38 43.26 12.75
N GLN A 79 -30.19 42.00 13.05
CA GLN A 79 -29.76 41.51 14.37
C GLN A 79 -28.52 40.56 14.28
N GLN A 80 -28.07 40.28 13.08
CA GLN A 80 -26.97 39.33 12.88
C GLN A 80 -25.65 40.10 12.80
N THR A 81 -24.87 40.01 13.86
CA THR A 81 -23.51 40.61 13.95
C THR A 81 -22.40 39.59 13.67
N LEU A 82 -22.77 38.32 13.47
CA LEU A 82 -21.86 37.23 13.31
C LEU A 82 -21.84 36.77 11.83
N ILE A 83 -20.67 36.81 11.22
CA ILE A 83 -20.41 36.34 9.87
C ILE A 83 -19.69 35.01 9.97
N THR A 84 -20.24 33.94 9.40
CA THR A 84 -19.65 32.60 9.47
C THR A 84 -19.35 32.08 8.07
N TYR A 85 -18.14 31.56 7.91
CA TYR A 85 -17.71 30.82 6.74
C TYR A 85 -17.23 29.45 7.15
N THR A 86 -17.55 28.43 6.36
CA THR A 86 -17.21 27.05 6.61
C THR A 86 -16.56 26.42 5.38
N ASN A 87 -15.74 25.41 5.61
CA ASN A 87 -15.13 24.61 4.55
C ASN A 87 -14.32 25.42 3.52
N LEU A 88 -13.48 26.31 4.03
CA LEU A 88 -12.56 27.07 3.18
C LEU A 88 -11.41 26.18 2.69
N ASN A 89 -11.20 26.20 1.39
CA ASN A 89 -10.04 25.57 0.79
C ASN A 89 -8.74 26.31 1.16
N PRO A 90 -7.57 25.64 1.13
CA PRO A 90 -6.30 26.34 1.29
C PRO A 90 -6.14 27.48 0.28
N GLY A 91 -5.82 28.66 0.77
CA GLY A 91 -5.75 29.85 -0.08
C GLY A 91 -5.66 31.16 0.68
N LYS A 92 -5.64 32.24 -0.07
CA LYS A 92 -5.65 33.62 0.46
C LYS A 92 -7.04 34.23 0.21
N TYR A 93 -7.64 34.73 1.26
CA TYR A 93 -8.95 35.37 1.24
C TYR A 93 -8.87 36.75 1.85
N THR A 94 -9.75 37.65 1.44
CA THR A 94 -9.91 38.96 2.06
C THR A 94 -11.36 39.19 2.40
N LEU A 95 -11.68 39.23 3.70
CA LEU A 95 -13.00 39.60 4.15
C LEU A 95 -13.14 41.13 4.13
N ILE A 96 -14.12 41.62 3.41
CA ILE A 96 -14.47 43.02 3.31
C ILE A 96 -15.85 43.20 3.91
N ILE A 97 -15.95 44.09 4.88
CA ILE A 97 -17.21 44.46 5.52
C ILE A 97 -17.39 45.95 5.32
N LYS A 98 -18.48 46.37 4.71
CA LYS A 98 -18.79 47.77 4.48
C LYS A 98 -20.25 48.07 4.76
N SER A 99 -20.55 49.33 5.07
CA SER A 99 -21.92 49.84 5.08
C SER A 99 -22.39 50.23 3.68
N GLN A 100 -23.65 50.08 3.43
CA GLN A 100 -24.27 50.53 2.17
C GLN A 100 -24.40 52.07 2.08
N ARG A 101 -24.16 52.78 3.18
CA ARG A 101 -24.11 54.25 3.18
C ARG A 101 -22.70 54.77 2.95
N ASP A 102 -22.60 55.80 2.15
CA ASP A 102 -21.37 56.49 1.88
C ASP A 102 -20.79 57.17 3.15
N GLY A 103 -19.46 57.08 3.31
CA GLY A 103 -18.72 57.78 4.38
C GLY A 103 -18.40 56.91 5.59
N ILE A 104 -18.57 55.58 5.53
CA ILE A 104 -18.17 54.62 6.57
C ILE A 104 -16.90 53.90 6.08
N GLU A 105 -15.91 53.79 6.97
CA GLU A 105 -14.66 53.08 6.66
C GLU A 105 -14.93 51.56 6.52
N GLU A 106 -14.40 50.97 5.47
CA GLU A 106 -14.45 49.53 5.25
C GLU A 106 -13.51 48.80 6.24
N ALA A 107 -14.01 47.75 6.86
CA ALA A 107 -13.17 46.82 7.61
C ALA A 107 -12.65 45.73 6.69
N ARG A 108 -11.35 45.54 6.65
CA ARG A 108 -10.69 44.50 5.86
C ARG A 108 -9.85 43.58 6.72
N LEU A 109 -10.03 42.27 6.52
CA LEU A 109 -9.26 41.25 7.21
C LEU A 109 -8.73 40.24 6.19
N GLN A 110 -7.41 40.10 6.14
CA GLN A 110 -6.79 39.08 5.32
C GLN A 110 -6.78 37.73 6.06
N ILE A 111 -7.21 36.68 5.38
CA ILE A 111 -7.28 35.33 5.93
C ILE A 111 -6.45 34.43 5.05
N LEU A 112 -5.44 33.79 5.65
CA LEU A 112 -4.61 32.81 4.98
C LEU A 112 -4.94 31.42 5.53
N VAL A 113 -5.53 30.56 4.70
CA VAL A 113 -5.75 29.15 5.04
C VAL A 113 -4.58 28.34 4.52
N LEU A 114 -3.84 27.73 5.42
CA LEU A 114 -2.66 26.92 5.10
C LEU A 114 -3.08 25.52 4.61
N PRO A 115 -2.39 24.96 3.60
CA PRO A 115 -2.66 23.60 3.17
C PRO A 115 -2.27 22.58 4.25
N SER A 116 -2.95 21.45 4.25
CA SER A 116 -2.58 20.31 5.11
C SER A 116 -1.19 19.80 4.73
N TRP A 117 -0.45 19.29 5.72
CA TRP A 117 0.89 18.75 5.50
C TRP A 117 0.91 17.60 4.46
N TYR A 118 -0.18 16.82 4.36
CA TYR A 118 -0.32 15.70 3.41
C TYR A 118 -0.74 16.16 1.98
N GLU A 119 -1.15 17.42 1.80
CA GLU A 119 -1.48 18.03 0.50
C GLU A 119 -0.30 18.84 -0.07
N THR A 120 0.86 18.77 0.59
CA THR A 120 2.06 19.48 0.15
C THR A 120 2.76 18.68 -0.96
N TRP A 121 3.42 19.34 -1.89
CA TRP A 121 4.14 18.70 -2.99
C TRP A 121 5.15 17.62 -2.53
N TRP A 122 5.77 17.78 -1.36
CA TRP A 122 6.62 16.78 -0.72
C TRP A 122 5.86 15.50 -0.36
N ALA A 123 4.63 15.59 0.08
CA ALA A 123 3.81 14.43 0.40
C ALA A 123 3.53 13.60 -0.86
N TYR A 124 3.22 14.25 -1.98
CA TYR A 124 3.04 13.56 -3.26
C TYR A 124 4.32 12.86 -3.73
N LEU A 125 5.49 13.48 -3.51
CA LEU A 125 6.77 12.84 -3.81
C LEU A 125 6.98 11.59 -2.96
N ILE A 126 6.69 11.64 -1.67
CA ILE A 126 6.76 10.48 -0.77
C ILE A 126 5.80 9.38 -1.22
N TYR A 127 4.56 9.73 -1.56
CA TYR A 127 3.57 8.76 -2.04
C TYR A 127 4.02 8.06 -3.33
N THR A 128 4.61 8.80 -4.27
CA THR A 128 5.15 8.21 -5.50
C THR A 128 6.32 7.27 -5.24
N VAL A 129 7.24 7.61 -4.34
CA VAL A 129 8.35 6.75 -3.94
C VAL A 129 7.85 5.46 -3.27
N ILE A 130 6.87 5.57 -2.36
CA ILE A 130 6.28 4.42 -1.68
C ILE A 130 5.59 3.50 -2.70
N THR A 131 4.80 4.05 -3.63
CA THR A 131 4.10 3.25 -4.63
C THR A 131 5.05 2.53 -5.57
N ILE A 132 6.12 3.19 -6.04
CA ILE A 132 7.15 2.59 -6.88
C ILE A 132 7.89 1.48 -6.10
N SER A 133 8.26 1.72 -4.85
CA SER A 133 8.93 0.73 -3.99
C SER A 133 8.06 -0.50 -3.75
N LEU A 134 6.77 -0.31 -3.48
CA LEU A 134 5.82 -1.40 -3.32
C LEU A 134 5.68 -2.24 -4.59
N PHE A 135 5.57 -1.57 -5.73
CA PHE A 135 5.46 -2.23 -7.04
C PHE A 135 6.73 -3.04 -7.36
N TRP A 136 7.90 -2.47 -7.11
CA TRP A 136 9.18 -3.16 -7.28
C TRP A 136 9.30 -4.38 -6.35
N PHE A 137 8.89 -4.25 -5.09
CA PHE A 137 8.85 -5.35 -4.14
C PHE A 137 7.94 -6.50 -4.59
N LEU A 138 6.76 -6.19 -5.14
CA LEU A 138 5.83 -7.19 -5.68
C LEU A 138 6.44 -7.93 -6.88
N ILE A 139 7.11 -7.21 -7.80
CA ILE A 139 7.80 -7.81 -8.95
C ILE A 139 8.92 -8.74 -8.48
N GLN A 140 9.74 -8.32 -7.51
CA GLN A 140 10.81 -9.14 -6.96
C GLN A 140 10.27 -10.43 -6.32
N ASN A 141 9.21 -10.33 -5.53
CA ASN A 141 8.56 -11.50 -4.93
C ASN A 141 7.97 -12.44 -5.99
N TYR A 142 7.35 -11.89 -7.03
CA TYR A 142 6.80 -12.68 -8.13
C TYR A 142 7.92 -13.43 -8.88
N ASN A 143 8.99 -12.74 -9.26
CA ASN A 143 10.14 -13.33 -9.94
C ASN A 143 10.84 -14.40 -9.11
N SER A 144 10.99 -14.18 -7.81
CA SER A 144 11.58 -15.17 -6.89
C SER A 144 10.75 -16.44 -6.81
N ARG A 145 9.42 -16.33 -6.81
CA ARG A 145 8.51 -17.49 -6.83
C ARG A 145 8.56 -18.25 -8.15
N ILE A 146 8.73 -17.57 -9.27
CA ILE A 146 8.89 -18.23 -10.59
C ILE A 146 10.20 -19.01 -10.61
N LYS A 147 11.33 -18.40 -10.25
CA LYS A 147 12.64 -19.05 -10.19
C LYS A 147 12.63 -20.30 -9.30
N LEU A 148 12.00 -20.19 -8.13
CA LEU A 148 11.86 -21.35 -7.22
C LEU A 148 11.03 -22.47 -7.85
N ARG A 149 9.94 -22.16 -8.53
CA ARG A 149 9.12 -23.16 -9.24
C ARG A 149 9.88 -23.84 -10.38
N GLU A 150 10.67 -23.08 -11.12
CA GLU A 150 11.51 -23.64 -12.20
C GLU A 150 12.59 -24.57 -11.65
N SER A 151 13.31 -24.17 -10.59
CA SER A 151 14.32 -25.03 -9.98
C SER A 151 13.72 -26.34 -9.45
N LEU A 152 12.56 -26.28 -8.80
CA LEU A 152 11.85 -27.48 -8.33
C LEU A 152 11.41 -28.40 -9.49
N LYS A 153 11.00 -27.82 -10.62
CA LYS A 153 10.68 -28.62 -11.82
C LYS A 153 11.92 -29.32 -12.39
N TYR A 154 13.08 -28.65 -12.43
CA TYR A 154 14.33 -29.25 -12.89
C TYR A 154 14.79 -30.38 -11.96
N GLU A 155 14.74 -30.18 -10.65
CA GLU A 155 15.07 -31.24 -9.69
C GLU A 155 14.14 -32.46 -9.83
N LYS A 156 12.84 -32.23 -9.92
CA LYS A 156 11.88 -33.30 -10.10
C LYS A 156 12.11 -34.10 -11.36
N LYS A 157 12.37 -33.43 -12.47
CA LYS A 157 12.69 -34.09 -13.74
C LYS A 157 13.99 -34.88 -13.65
N HIS A 158 15.01 -34.35 -12.98
CA HIS A 158 16.28 -35.06 -12.77
C HIS A 158 16.08 -36.32 -11.92
N ILE A 159 15.26 -36.30 -10.90
CA ILE A 159 14.90 -37.48 -10.10
C ILE A 159 14.18 -38.52 -10.97
N GLU A 160 13.17 -38.10 -11.76
CA GLU A 160 12.45 -38.98 -12.67
C GLU A 160 13.39 -39.65 -13.69
N ASP A 161 14.34 -38.92 -14.27
CA ASP A 161 15.32 -39.44 -15.19
C ASP A 161 16.27 -40.46 -14.52
N LEU A 162 16.70 -40.21 -13.29
CA LEU A 162 17.50 -41.14 -12.50
C LEU A 162 16.73 -42.41 -12.14
N GLU A 163 15.48 -42.30 -11.78
CA GLU A 163 14.60 -43.46 -11.49
C GLU A 163 14.41 -44.31 -12.75
N ALA A 164 14.14 -43.67 -13.91
CA ALA A 164 14.02 -44.38 -15.19
C ALA A 164 15.31 -45.13 -15.57
N LEU A 165 16.47 -44.49 -15.39
CA LEU A 165 17.76 -45.12 -15.59
C LEU A 165 17.96 -46.33 -14.65
N ASN A 166 17.62 -46.20 -13.40
CA ASN A 166 17.77 -47.26 -12.40
C ASN A 166 16.84 -48.44 -12.71
N GLN A 167 15.60 -48.17 -13.11
CA GLN A 167 14.65 -49.18 -13.57
C GLN A 167 15.16 -49.91 -14.83
N SER A 168 15.72 -49.16 -15.79
CA SER A 168 16.34 -49.79 -16.99
C SER A 168 17.50 -50.70 -16.63
N LYS A 169 18.39 -50.28 -15.72
CA LYS A 169 19.47 -51.13 -15.22
C LYS A 169 18.93 -52.39 -14.53
N LEU A 170 17.94 -52.30 -13.69
CA LEU A 170 17.33 -53.44 -13.03
C LEU A 170 16.71 -54.41 -14.02
N ARG A 171 15.99 -53.95 -15.02
CA ARG A 171 15.43 -54.78 -16.11
C ARG A 171 16.53 -55.47 -16.89
N PHE A 172 17.61 -54.75 -17.23
CA PHE A 172 18.74 -55.30 -17.92
C PHE A 172 19.39 -56.44 -17.12
N PHE A 173 19.68 -56.23 -15.82
CA PHE A 173 20.23 -57.30 -14.96
C PHE A 173 19.30 -58.50 -14.80
N THR A 174 17.98 -58.26 -14.71
CA THR A 174 17.02 -59.35 -14.62
C THR A 174 16.98 -60.15 -15.90
N ASN A 175 16.96 -59.49 -17.06
CA ASN A 175 16.96 -60.19 -18.36
C ASN A 175 18.26 -60.97 -18.58
N ILE A 176 19.44 -60.37 -18.29
CA ILE A 176 20.73 -61.05 -18.37
C ILE A 176 20.74 -62.27 -17.45
N SER A 177 20.28 -62.12 -16.24
CA SER A 177 20.24 -63.24 -15.27
C SER A 177 19.40 -64.42 -15.80
N HIS A 178 18.29 -64.11 -16.45
CA HIS A 178 17.48 -65.13 -17.10
C HIS A 178 18.14 -65.76 -18.30
N GLU A 179 18.76 -64.94 -19.18
CA GLU A 179 19.50 -65.43 -20.36
C GLU A 179 20.73 -66.27 -20.04
N PHE A 180 21.43 -65.95 -18.95
CA PHE A 180 22.53 -66.75 -18.45
C PHE A 180 22.12 -68.02 -17.73
N ARG A 181 20.96 -68.02 -17.03
CA ARG A 181 20.49 -69.20 -16.31
C ARG A 181 20.21 -70.38 -17.27
N THR A 182 19.65 -70.13 -18.44
CA THR A 182 19.29 -71.18 -19.39
C THR A 182 20.53 -71.94 -19.89
N PRO A 183 21.57 -71.32 -20.45
CA PRO A 183 22.76 -72.07 -20.91
C PRO A 183 23.52 -72.68 -19.75
N LEU A 184 23.55 -72.01 -18.58
CA LEU A 184 24.25 -72.56 -17.38
C LEU A 184 23.57 -73.85 -16.92
N THR A 185 22.22 -73.87 -16.86
CA THR A 185 21.43 -75.06 -16.49
C THR A 185 21.68 -76.22 -17.49
N LEU A 186 21.78 -75.90 -18.79
CA LEU A 186 22.11 -76.89 -19.82
C LEU A 186 23.53 -77.47 -19.64
N ILE A 187 24.51 -76.66 -19.34
CA ILE A 187 25.90 -77.09 -19.13
C ILE A 187 25.96 -77.94 -17.85
N VAL A 188 25.35 -77.51 -16.75
CA VAL A 188 25.31 -78.24 -15.49
C VAL A 188 24.62 -79.57 -15.69
N GLY A 189 23.48 -79.63 -16.39
CA GLY A 189 22.77 -80.87 -16.69
C GLY A 189 23.58 -81.83 -17.53
N GLN A 190 24.37 -81.32 -18.52
CA GLN A 190 25.23 -82.16 -19.31
C GLN A 190 26.39 -82.70 -18.47
N VAL A 191 27.01 -81.90 -17.64
CA VAL A 191 28.11 -82.34 -16.73
C VAL A 191 27.59 -83.38 -15.75
N GLU A 192 26.38 -83.18 -15.14
CA GLU A 192 25.74 -84.15 -14.26
C GLU A 192 25.50 -85.48 -15.00
N THR A 193 25.00 -85.42 -16.22
CA THR A 193 24.79 -86.64 -17.06
C THR A 193 26.14 -87.39 -17.36
N LEU A 194 27.18 -86.63 -17.67
CA LEU A 194 28.50 -87.20 -17.86
C LEU A 194 29.12 -87.85 -16.60
N LEU A 195 28.88 -87.23 -15.47
CA LEU A 195 29.28 -87.77 -14.15
C LEU A 195 28.50 -89.01 -13.78
N GLN A 196 27.20 -89.06 -14.08
CA GLN A 196 26.42 -90.31 -13.90
C GLN A 196 26.85 -91.45 -14.83
N VAL A 197 27.22 -91.16 -16.07
CA VAL A 197 27.79 -92.17 -17.01
C VAL A 197 29.07 -92.72 -16.50
N GLN A 198 29.94 -91.91 -15.89
CA GLN A 198 31.22 -92.40 -15.33
C GLN A 198 30.98 -93.25 -14.04
N THR A 199 29.89 -93.12 -13.32
CA THR A 199 29.60 -94.00 -12.18
C THR A 199 28.95 -95.31 -12.57
N PHE A 200 28.51 -95.47 -13.85
CA PHE A 200 28.00 -96.68 -14.47
C PHE A 200 29.09 -97.35 -15.35
N THR A 201 30.25 -97.62 -14.88
CA THR A 201 31.11 -98.67 -15.46
C THR A 201 30.69 -100.00 -14.91
N PRO A 202 30.14 -100.93 -15.75
CA PRO A 202 29.84 -102.27 -15.29
C PRO A 202 31.20 -103.00 -15.00
N ASN A 203 31.25 -103.55 -13.81
CA ASN A 203 32.31 -104.46 -13.39
C ASN A 203 32.30 -105.68 -14.34
N ILE A 204 33.22 -105.69 -15.36
CA ILE A 204 33.44 -106.83 -16.23
C ILE A 204 34.25 -107.84 -15.39
N SER A 205 33.58 -108.75 -14.73
CA SER A 205 34.22 -109.93 -14.16
C SER A 205 34.65 -110.83 -15.30
N VAL A 206 35.97 -110.89 -15.55
CA VAL A 206 36.60 -111.83 -16.46
C VAL A 206 36.54 -113.22 -15.80
N SER A 207 35.61 -114.06 -16.28
CA SER A 207 35.54 -115.46 -15.96
C SER A 207 36.67 -116.23 -16.73
N TYR A 208 37.69 -116.57 -16.00
CA TYR A 208 38.68 -117.56 -16.54
C TYR A 208 38.04 -118.92 -16.47
N THR A 209 37.69 -119.53 -17.58
CA THR A 209 37.42 -120.94 -17.70
C THR A 209 38.69 -121.64 -18.08
N HIS A 210 39.13 -122.53 -17.20
CA HIS A 210 40.15 -123.51 -17.38
C HIS A 210 39.74 -124.42 -18.56
N LEU A 211 40.67 -124.62 -19.43
CA LEU A 211 40.65 -125.73 -20.34
C LEU A 211 41.93 -126.59 -20.06
N THR A 212 41.69 -127.75 -19.47
CA THR A 212 42.62 -128.85 -19.40
C THR A 212 42.41 -129.86 -20.52
N LEU A 213 43.51 -130.26 -21.11
CA LEU A 213 43.74 -131.34 -22.08
C LEU A 213 43.55 -131.01 -23.53
#